data_c861e24f9797ee6eabdf8b565c3607ad
#
_entry.id   c861e24f9797ee6eabdf8b565c3607ad
#
_cell.length_a   1.000
_cell.length_b   1.000
_cell.length_c   1.000
_cell.angle_alpha   90.00
_cell.angle_beta   90.00
_cell.angle_gamma   90.00
#
_symmetry.space_group_name_H-M   'P 1'
#
loop_
_entity.id
_entity.type
_entity.pdbx_description
1 polymer ?
#
loop_
_entity_poly.entity_id
_entity_poly.type
_entity_poly.pdbx_seq_one_letter_code
_entity_poly.pdbx_strand_id
1 'polypeptide(L)'
;MAKQIWKPGNMLYPLPAVMVSTADKSGKSNIITVAWTGTVCTNPAMLYISVRPERYSYDLLKDSGEFVVNLTTEKLKKATDWCGVRSGRDVDKWKEMHLTAGRASKLDYAPIIEECPVNIECKVTEIKELGSHHMF
;
A
#
# COMPACT_ATOMS: atom_id res chain seq x y z
N MET A 1 -9.44 30.38 -23.60
CA MET A 1 -8.93 30.13 -22.23
C MET A 1 -7.40 30.07 -22.27
N ALA A 2 -6.71 30.89 -21.49
CA ALA A 2 -5.25 30.87 -21.42
C ALA A 2 -4.77 29.70 -20.56
N LYS A 3 -3.72 29.02 -21.01
CA LYS A 3 -3.05 27.94 -20.27
C LYS A 3 -1.85 28.49 -19.52
N GLN A 4 -1.59 27.94 -18.34
CA GLN A 4 -0.40 28.25 -17.57
C GLN A 4 0.64 27.14 -17.74
N ILE A 5 1.91 27.54 -17.82
CA ILE A 5 3.04 26.60 -17.84
C ILE A 5 3.49 26.39 -16.40
N TRP A 6 3.51 25.13 -15.96
CA TRP A 6 3.91 24.74 -14.63
C TRP A 6 5.23 23.99 -14.65
N LYS A 7 5.95 24.03 -13.53
CA LYS A 7 7.10 23.15 -13.35
C LYS A 7 6.61 21.69 -13.25
N PRO A 8 7.44 20.71 -13.67
CA PRO A 8 7.10 19.30 -13.49
C PRO A 8 6.75 18.99 -12.04
N GLY A 9 5.69 18.25 -11.83
CA GLY A 9 5.18 17.90 -10.50
C GLY A 9 4.13 16.79 -10.56
N ASN A 10 3.57 16.46 -9.41
CA ASN A 10 2.60 15.40 -9.24
C ASN A 10 1.19 15.89 -9.58
N MET A 11 0.89 16.03 -10.87
CA MET A 11 -0.36 16.63 -11.36
C MET A 11 -1.35 15.62 -11.94
N LEU A 12 -1.03 14.32 -11.88
CA LEU A 12 -1.92 13.28 -12.39
C LEU A 12 -3.00 12.98 -11.34
N TYR A 13 -4.20 13.49 -11.56
CA TYR A 13 -5.38 13.29 -10.70
C TYR A 13 -6.60 12.89 -11.52
N PRO A 14 -7.55 12.12 -10.95
CA PRO A 14 -7.54 11.57 -9.59
C PRO A 14 -6.61 10.39 -9.44
N LEU A 15 -6.09 10.19 -8.22
CA LEU A 15 -5.31 9.01 -7.84
C LEU A 15 -6.16 8.08 -6.96
N PRO A 16 -5.98 6.76 -7.07
CA PRO A 16 -6.60 5.84 -6.12
C PRO A 16 -5.99 6.04 -4.73
N ALA A 17 -6.77 5.78 -3.69
CA ALA A 17 -6.27 5.67 -2.32
C ALA A 17 -6.60 4.27 -1.83
N VAL A 18 -5.58 3.47 -1.57
CA VAL A 18 -5.72 2.08 -1.14
C VAL A 18 -4.97 1.84 0.16
N MET A 19 -5.44 0.90 0.97
CA MET A 19 -4.68 0.44 2.12
C MET A 19 -3.84 -0.77 1.73
N VAL A 20 -2.53 -0.66 1.89
CA VAL A 20 -1.60 -1.75 1.62
C VAL A 20 -1.19 -2.39 2.94
N SER A 21 -1.49 -3.67 3.09
CA SER A 21 -1.04 -4.47 4.21
C SER A 21 0.16 -5.33 3.81
N THR A 22 1.11 -5.44 4.71
CA THR A 22 2.31 -6.25 4.55
C THR A 22 2.78 -6.77 5.89
N ALA A 23 3.65 -7.75 5.87
CA ALA A 23 4.30 -8.28 7.07
C ALA A 23 5.72 -8.73 6.72
N ASP A 24 6.60 -8.77 7.71
CA ASP A 24 7.87 -9.46 7.58
C ASP A 24 7.72 -10.98 7.85
N LYS A 25 8.79 -11.72 7.67
CA LYS A 25 8.79 -13.18 7.90
C LYS A 25 8.63 -13.57 9.37
N SER A 26 8.81 -12.64 10.30
CA SER A 26 8.56 -12.87 11.73
C SER A 26 7.09 -12.71 12.13
N GLY A 27 6.24 -12.21 11.22
CA GLY A 27 4.82 -11.94 11.47
C GLY A 27 4.51 -10.53 11.92
N LYS A 28 5.49 -9.63 11.96
CA LYS A 28 5.28 -8.22 12.24
C LYS A 28 4.61 -7.58 11.03
N SER A 29 3.42 -7.02 11.20
CA SER A 29 2.59 -6.47 10.12
C SER A 29 2.28 -5.00 10.29
N ASN A 30 1.95 -4.35 9.18
CA ASN A 30 1.54 -2.94 9.15
C ASN A 30 0.59 -2.68 7.98
N ILE A 31 -0.08 -1.55 8.07
CA ILE A 31 -0.93 -1.00 7.02
C ILE A 31 -0.39 0.38 6.65
N ILE A 32 -0.26 0.65 5.37
CA ILE A 32 0.09 1.97 4.84
C ILE A 32 -0.89 2.36 3.76
N THR A 33 -1.37 3.60 3.80
CA THR A 33 -2.20 4.13 2.71
C THR A 33 -1.32 4.63 1.59
N VAL A 34 -1.59 4.17 0.39
CA VAL A 34 -0.81 4.46 -0.82
C VAL A 34 -1.71 5.04 -1.88
N ALA A 35 -1.28 6.16 -2.49
CA ALA A 35 -1.90 6.73 -3.68
C ALA A 35 -0.99 6.57 -4.91
N TRP A 36 0.31 6.37 -4.73
CA TRP A 36 1.25 6.03 -5.80
C TRP A 36 1.16 4.54 -6.11
N THR A 37 0.08 4.16 -6.82
CA THR A 37 -0.23 2.79 -7.19
C THR A 37 -1.01 2.76 -8.50
N GLY A 38 -0.87 1.70 -9.25
CA GLY A 38 -1.57 1.54 -10.50
C GLY A 38 -1.30 0.20 -11.17
N THR A 39 -2.11 -0.09 -12.18
CA THR A 39 -1.96 -1.27 -13.03
C THR A 39 -0.92 -0.97 -14.13
N VAL A 40 -0.03 -1.91 -14.39
CA VAL A 40 1.04 -1.75 -15.41
C VAL A 40 0.99 -2.79 -16.52
N CYS A 41 0.35 -3.93 -16.32
CA CYS A 41 0.31 -5.00 -17.33
C CYS A 41 -0.92 -5.87 -17.13
N THR A 42 -1.50 -6.35 -18.25
CA THR A 42 -2.68 -7.21 -18.24
C THR A 42 -2.29 -8.68 -18.24
N ASN A 43 -1.30 -9.05 -19.00
CA ASN A 43 -0.84 -10.43 -19.13
C ASN A 43 0.71 -10.48 -19.20
N PRO A 44 1.36 -10.90 -18.10
CA PRO A 44 0.76 -11.24 -16.81
C PRO A 44 0.13 -10.03 -16.12
N ALA A 45 -0.87 -10.27 -15.25
CA ALA A 45 -1.49 -9.21 -14.47
C ALA A 45 -0.50 -8.64 -13.46
N MET A 46 -0.19 -7.35 -13.56
CA MET A 46 0.80 -6.67 -12.72
C MET A 46 0.31 -5.30 -12.29
N LEU A 47 0.63 -4.95 -11.06
CA LEU A 47 0.45 -3.61 -10.51
C LEU A 47 1.72 -3.18 -9.78
N TYR A 48 1.81 -1.92 -9.44
CA TYR A 48 2.91 -1.39 -8.63
C TYR A 48 2.38 -0.60 -7.44
N ILE A 49 3.22 -0.49 -6.43
CA ILE A 49 3.14 0.52 -5.38
C ILE A 49 4.50 1.21 -5.26
N SER A 50 4.49 2.51 -4.98
CA SER A 50 5.73 3.26 -4.69
C SER A 50 5.72 3.69 -3.23
N VAL A 51 6.77 3.34 -2.50
CA VAL A 51 6.90 3.56 -1.07
C VAL A 51 8.22 4.25 -0.77
N ARG A 52 8.19 5.25 0.12
CA ARG A 52 9.40 5.90 0.61
C ARG A 52 10.18 4.95 1.52
N PRO A 53 11.52 4.86 1.39
CA PRO A 53 12.35 4.02 2.25
C PRO A 53 12.21 4.30 3.76
N GLU A 54 11.83 5.52 4.13
CA GLU A 54 11.65 5.93 5.53
C GLU A 54 10.36 5.37 6.17
N ARG A 55 9.41 4.90 5.35
CA ARG A 55 8.16 4.34 5.86
C ARG A 55 8.40 3.01 6.55
N TYR A 56 7.71 2.81 7.67
CA TYR A 56 7.81 1.57 8.45
C TYR A 56 7.51 0.30 7.62
N SER A 57 6.56 0.36 6.70
CA SER A 57 6.23 -0.76 5.81
C SER A 57 7.32 -1.13 4.82
N TYR A 58 8.27 -0.22 4.53
CA TYR A 58 9.30 -0.46 3.53
C TYR A 58 10.16 -1.70 3.82
N ASP A 59 10.66 -1.79 5.04
CA ASP A 59 11.51 -2.93 5.45
C ASP A 59 10.70 -4.24 5.51
N LEU A 60 9.43 -4.17 5.92
CA LEU A 60 8.53 -5.33 5.92
C LEU A 60 8.31 -5.86 4.49
N LEU A 61 8.08 -4.95 3.53
CA LEU A 61 7.93 -5.26 2.11
C LEU A 61 9.18 -5.93 1.55
N LYS A 62 10.35 -5.41 1.87
CA LYS A 62 11.61 -5.98 1.40
C LYS A 62 11.90 -7.35 1.99
N ASP A 63 11.56 -7.56 3.25
CA ASP A 63 11.84 -8.82 3.94
C ASP A 63 11.00 -9.97 3.40
N SER A 64 9.68 -9.80 3.30
CA SER A 64 8.80 -10.87 2.83
C SER A 64 8.62 -10.90 1.31
N GLY A 65 8.72 -9.77 0.64
CA GLY A 65 8.39 -9.66 -0.78
C GLY A 65 6.89 -9.82 -1.06
N GLU A 66 6.05 -9.56 -0.07
CA GLU A 66 4.59 -9.73 -0.18
C GLU A 66 3.84 -8.51 0.30
N PHE A 67 2.74 -8.20 -0.37
CA PHE A 67 1.78 -7.20 0.09
C PHE A 67 0.39 -7.47 -0.46
N VAL A 68 -0.60 -6.88 0.16
CA VAL A 68 -1.98 -6.92 -0.30
C VAL A 68 -2.47 -5.50 -0.53
N VAL A 69 -3.01 -5.23 -1.71
CA VAL A 69 -3.73 -3.99 -1.99
C VAL A 69 -5.19 -4.19 -1.61
N ASN A 70 -5.64 -3.47 -0.59
CA ASN A 70 -7.01 -3.56 -0.10
C ASN A 70 -7.80 -2.35 -0.57
N LEU A 71 -8.83 -2.56 -1.38
CA LEU A 71 -9.69 -1.50 -1.87
C LEU A 71 -10.59 -1.00 -0.76
N THR A 72 -10.68 0.31 -0.65
CA THR A 72 -11.39 0.99 0.44
C THR A 72 -12.84 1.34 0.07
N THR A 73 -13.63 1.63 1.08
CA THR A 73 -15.02 2.08 0.94
C THR A 73 -15.22 3.39 1.69
N GLU A 74 -16.37 4.03 1.51
CA GLU A 74 -16.73 5.22 2.28
C GLU A 74 -16.70 4.97 3.78
N LYS A 75 -17.13 3.79 4.22
CA LYS A 75 -17.09 3.39 5.65
C LYS A 75 -15.67 3.34 6.20
N LEU A 76 -14.70 3.06 5.35
CA LEU A 76 -13.28 2.94 5.71
C LEU A 76 -12.49 4.24 5.50
N LYS A 77 -13.13 5.34 5.11
CA LYS A 77 -12.43 6.60 4.80
C LYS A 77 -11.55 7.10 5.95
N LYS A 78 -12.05 7.01 7.19
CA LYS A 78 -11.29 7.42 8.38
C LYS A 78 -10.06 6.53 8.59
N ALA A 79 -10.22 5.23 8.47
CA ALA A 79 -9.11 4.28 8.60
C ALA A 79 -8.08 4.48 7.48
N THR A 80 -8.54 4.71 6.25
CA THR A 80 -7.68 4.98 5.09
C THR A 80 -6.84 6.22 5.29
N ASP A 81 -7.44 7.33 5.71
CA ASP A 81 -6.72 8.57 5.99
C ASP A 81 -5.73 8.40 7.15
N TRP A 82 -6.19 7.86 8.26
CA TRP A 82 -5.39 7.71 9.47
C TRP A 82 -4.18 6.78 9.26
N CYS A 83 -4.34 5.67 8.55
CA CYS A 83 -3.25 4.76 8.22
C CYS A 83 -2.17 5.39 7.34
N GLY A 84 -2.51 6.45 6.60
CA GLY A 84 -1.57 7.21 5.76
C GLY A 84 -0.76 8.26 6.51
N VAL A 85 -1.24 8.76 7.66
CA VAL A 85 -0.63 9.86 8.40
C VAL A 85 0.05 9.43 9.70
N ARG A 86 -0.09 8.17 10.11
CA ARG A 86 0.55 7.60 11.31
C ARG A 86 1.62 6.59 10.93
N SER A 87 2.61 6.43 11.79
CA SER A 87 3.67 5.43 11.61
C SER A 87 3.38 4.17 12.40
N GLY A 88 3.59 3.02 11.78
CA GLY A 88 3.53 1.72 12.46
C GLY A 88 4.61 1.53 13.53
N ARG A 89 5.62 2.41 13.58
CA ARG A 89 6.60 2.45 14.67
C ARG A 89 5.99 2.90 15.99
N ASP A 90 4.98 3.76 15.92
CA ASP A 90 4.41 4.44 17.08
C ASP A 90 3.07 3.87 17.50
N VAL A 91 2.33 3.26 16.57
CA VAL A 91 0.95 2.81 16.78
C VAL A 91 0.69 1.46 16.11
N ASP A 92 -0.24 0.70 16.69
CA ASP A 92 -0.83 -0.50 16.09
C ASP A 92 -2.07 -0.08 15.29
N LYS A 93 -1.93 0.02 13.99
CA LYS A 93 -3.02 0.48 13.11
C LYS A 93 -4.20 -0.49 13.04
N TRP A 94 -3.94 -1.77 13.20
CA TRP A 94 -5.00 -2.78 13.26
C TRP A 94 -5.93 -2.53 14.43
N LYS A 95 -5.34 -2.36 15.62
CA LYS A 95 -6.07 -2.13 16.85
C LYS A 95 -6.77 -0.76 16.86
N GLU A 96 -6.04 0.30 16.54
CA GLU A 96 -6.57 1.68 16.63
C GLU A 96 -7.71 1.94 15.64
N MET A 97 -7.67 1.32 14.46
CA MET A 97 -8.71 1.49 13.43
C MET A 97 -9.73 0.35 13.42
N HIS A 98 -9.65 -0.57 14.40
CA HIS A 98 -10.56 -1.72 14.50
C HIS A 98 -10.61 -2.56 13.20
N LEU A 99 -9.43 -2.78 12.62
CA LEU A 99 -9.27 -3.59 11.41
C LEU A 99 -8.81 -4.99 11.78
N THR A 100 -9.30 -5.97 11.06
CA THR A 100 -9.00 -7.38 11.27
C THR A 100 -8.02 -7.89 10.23
N ALA A 101 -6.86 -8.37 10.69
CA ALA A 101 -5.90 -9.03 9.82
C ALA A 101 -6.40 -10.44 9.52
N GLY A 102 -6.75 -10.68 8.26
CA GLY A 102 -7.16 -11.99 7.77
C GLY A 102 -6.02 -12.72 7.07
N ARG A 103 -6.16 -14.03 6.95
CA ARG A 103 -5.18 -14.85 6.22
C ARG A 103 -5.39 -14.71 4.72
N ALA A 104 -4.32 -14.39 4.00
CA ALA A 104 -4.30 -14.41 2.55
C ALA A 104 -4.39 -15.85 2.01
N SER A 105 -4.91 -16.03 0.81
CA SER A 105 -5.09 -17.36 0.20
C SER A 105 -3.83 -17.87 -0.50
N LYS A 106 -3.00 -16.96 -1.03
CA LYS A 106 -1.80 -17.27 -1.84
C LYS A 106 -0.49 -16.71 -1.29
N LEU A 107 -0.56 -15.95 -0.20
CA LEU A 107 0.62 -15.38 0.45
C LEU A 107 0.89 -16.06 1.77
N ASP A 108 2.16 -16.09 2.17
CA ASP A 108 2.60 -16.73 3.41
C ASP A 108 2.63 -15.76 4.59
N TYR A 109 2.90 -14.47 4.34
CA TYR A 109 3.17 -13.48 5.37
C TYR A 109 2.18 -12.31 5.39
N ALA A 110 1.94 -11.68 4.23
CA ALA A 110 1.12 -10.47 4.17
C ALA A 110 -0.38 -10.78 4.43
N PRO A 111 -1.00 -10.14 5.44
CA PRO A 111 -2.41 -10.34 5.73
C PRO A 111 -3.31 -9.52 4.82
N ILE A 112 -4.55 -9.97 4.63
CA ILE A 112 -5.62 -9.16 4.07
C ILE A 112 -6.25 -8.29 5.17
N ILE A 113 -6.99 -7.24 4.77
CA ILE A 113 -7.88 -6.49 5.66
C ILE A 113 -9.30 -7.03 5.43
N GLU A 114 -9.85 -7.70 6.44
CA GLU A 114 -11.16 -8.38 6.32
C GLU A 114 -12.30 -7.42 5.97
N GLU A 115 -12.25 -6.18 6.45
CA GLU A 115 -13.29 -5.18 6.23
C GLU A 115 -13.27 -4.60 4.80
N CYS A 116 -12.22 -4.85 4.02
CA CYS A 116 -12.13 -4.38 2.64
C CYS A 116 -12.81 -5.36 1.68
N PRO A 117 -13.64 -4.85 0.73
CA PRO A 117 -14.41 -5.71 -0.16
C PRO A 117 -13.58 -6.43 -1.22
N VAL A 118 -12.40 -5.93 -1.53
CA VAL A 118 -11.47 -6.52 -2.50
C VAL A 118 -10.06 -6.48 -1.95
N ASN A 119 -9.41 -7.63 -1.98
CA ASN A 119 -8.04 -7.81 -1.52
C ASN A 119 -7.22 -8.38 -2.69
N ILE A 120 -6.25 -7.62 -3.19
CA ILE A 120 -5.39 -8.03 -4.30
C ILE A 120 -4.06 -8.50 -3.72
N GLU A 121 -3.86 -9.79 -3.70
CA GLU A 121 -2.66 -10.44 -3.16
C GLU A 121 -1.51 -10.35 -4.15
N CYS A 122 -0.38 -9.81 -3.74
CA CYS A 122 0.75 -9.50 -4.60
C CYS A 122 2.06 -10.09 -4.08
N LYS A 123 2.85 -10.67 -4.98
CA LYS A 123 4.25 -11.03 -4.75
C LYS A 123 5.13 -10.06 -5.52
N VAL A 124 6.15 -9.54 -4.85
CA VAL A 124 7.11 -8.62 -5.45
C VAL A 124 8.00 -9.37 -6.44
N THR A 125 8.03 -8.92 -7.68
CA THR A 125 8.91 -9.47 -8.74
C THR A 125 10.11 -8.57 -9.00
N GLU A 126 9.99 -7.27 -8.72
CA GLU A 126 11.03 -6.28 -8.95
C GLU A 126 10.90 -5.13 -7.95
N ILE A 127 12.02 -4.60 -7.50
CA ILE A 127 12.08 -3.36 -6.72
C ILE A 127 12.97 -2.39 -7.51
N LYS A 128 12.41 -1.22 -7.86
CA LYS A 128 13.13 -0.20 -8.60
C LYS A 128 13.29 1.05 -7.76
N GLU A 129 14.52 1.44 -7.55
CA GLU A 129 14.87 2.69 -6.88
C GLU A 129 14.71 3.86 -7.86
N LEU A 130 13.78 4.77 -7.57
CA LEU A 130 13.48 5.90 -8.46
C LEU A 130 14.05 7.23 -7.95
N GLY A 131 14.18 7.37 -6.65
CA GLY A 131 14.58 8.62 -5.99
C GLY A 131 13.94 8.65 -4.60
N SER A 132 13.02 9.58 -4.34
CA SER A 132 12.31 9.64 -3.06
C SER A 132 11.47 8.40 -2.75
N HIS A 133 11.04 7.68 -3.77
CA HIS A 133 10.26 6.45 -3.67
C HIS A 133 10.98 5.28 -4.34
N HIS A 134 10.78 4.09 -3.79
CA HIS A 134 11.13 2.83 -4.44
C HIS A 134 9.83 2.14 -4.87
N MET A 135 9.81 1.67 -6.11
CA MET A 135 8.66 1.00 -6.71
C MET A 135 8.78 -0.51 -6.52
N PHE A 136 7.72 -1.08 -5.98
CA PHE A 136 7.57 -2.53 -5.83
C PHE A 136 6.55 -3.05 -6.83
#